data_ce33183684b9cedb762afab0987f0a0b
#
_entry.id   ce33183684b9cedb762afab0987f0a0b
#
_cell.length_a   1.000
_cell.length_b   1.000
_cell.length_c   1.000
_cell.angle_alpha   90.00
_cell.angle_beta   90.00
_cell.angle_gamma   90.00
#
_symmetry.space_group_name_H-M   'P 1'
#
loop_
_entity.id
_entity.type
_entity.pdbx_description
1 polymer ?
#
loop_
_entity_poly.entity_id
_entity_poly.type
_entity_poly.pdbx_seq_one_letter_code
_entity_poly.pdbx_strand_id
1 'polypeptide(L)'
;MKARIIALAMLVAALAVAASTAGGATKRSQASITVWLQVDAQSGWPDVVAAANAAFKKQHPGVDVNVQYQTWGTHLGKFDATLAGGNAPDVIEMGNTEMTKYMAAGAFQDLSASKSTFDNSSSWLEGLAASGRYNGKLYGVPYYAGSRVVTYRSDLFKGAGVGGAPKSLDAFTTAAKALDKKYGKKGFSPVYIAGTDWYFAMSFVYDYGGKIATQVSGKWKGVLDSKQAIAGLTAYKNFFTAGSHASKTTDENRPTPYSVYAEGLAASMVGPGWFSCCVGDKYKGTTAQFVMPSHEAGKPMPGFLGGSDLAVPIGANKALAVDWIAAFTSTSAEKGLQAVGNIPNTTSLLNTAKVNERAALRSWFVPAAKNWVNVENGNILRTMLAQILTGKLSVKQAAATASENITYTLNAS
;
A
#
# COMPACT_ATOMS: atom_id res chain seq x y z
N MET A 1 -39.98 36.96 -66.04
CA MET A 1 -39.44 38.06 -66.88
C MET A 1 -37.90 38.10 -66.68
N LYS A 2 -37.27 38.00 -67.83
CA LYS A 2 -35.91 38.44 -68.17
C LYS A 2 -34.69 37.79 -67.38
N ALA A 3 -34.10 36.89 -68.13
CA ALA A 3 -32.74 36.47 -68.09
C ALA A 3 -31.70 37.59 -68.20
N ARG A 4 -30.50 37.39 -67.63
CA ARG A 4 -29.25 37.83 -68.26
C ARG A 4 -28.10 36.91 -67.83
N ILE A 5 -27.62 36.21 -68.82
CA ILE A 5 -26.35 35.48 -68.92
C ILE A 5 -25.27 36.57 -69.13
N ILE A 6 -24.16 36.42 -68.38
CA ILE A 6 -22.87 37.00 -68.82
C ILE A 6 -21.79 35.93 -68.57
N ALA A 7 -21.26 35.46 -69.67
CA ALA A 7 -19.99 34.66 -69.73
C ALA A 7 -18.81 35.64 -69.68
N LEU A 8 -17.74 35.26 -68.96
CA LEU A 8 -16.44 35.92 -69.17
C LEU A 8 -15.27 34.96 -68.99
N ALA A 9 -14.72 34.71 -70.12
CA ALA A 9 -13.32 34.55 -70.53
C ALA A 9 -12.27 34.03 -69.50
N MET A 10 -11.66 32.93 -69.89
CA MET A 10 -10.37 32.42 -69.44
C MET A 10 -9.24 33.44 -69.67
N LEU A 11 -8.42 33.65 -68.63
CA LEU A 11 -7.07 34.20 -68.79
C LEU A 11 -6.07 33.21 -68.18
N VAL A 12 -5.35 32.53 -69.05
CA VAL A 12 -4.21 31.66 -68.67
C VAL A 12 -3.03 32.57 -68.39
N ALA A 13 -2.62 32.64 -67.12
CA ALA A 13 -1.36 33.23 -66.70
C ALA A 13 -0.48 32.09 -66.15
N ALA A 14 0.53 31.69 -66.93
CA ALA A 14 1.57 30.82 -66.48
C ALA A 14 2.48 31.55 -65.48
N LEU A 15 2.37 31.20 -64.22
CA LEU A 15 3.37 31.56 -63.18
C LEU A 15 4.28 30.38 -62.93
N ALA A 16 5.56 30.59 -63.28
CA ALA A 16 6.66 29.71 -62.91
C ALA A 16 6.73 29.67 -61.38
N VAL A 17 6.38 28.55 -60.78
CA VAL A 17 6.60 28.30 -59.34
C VAL A 17 8.06 27.84 -59.21
N ALA A 18 8.93 28.71 -58.73
CA ALA A 18 10.21 28.30 -58.15
C ALA A 18 9.95 27.38 -56.97
N ALA A 19 10.29 26.12 -57.14
CA ALA A 19 10.26 25.16 -56.05
C ALA A 19 11.39 25.51 -55.05
N SER A 20 11.04 26.33 -54.07
CA SER A 20 11.83 26.43 -52.84
C SER A 20 11.62 25.14 -52.04
N THR A 21 12.60 24.26 -52.11
CA THR A 21 12.71 23.14 -51.19
C THR A 21 13.00 23.68 -49.79
N ALA A 22 11.95 24.22 -49.14
CA ALA A 22 11.97 24.35 -47.69
C ALA A 22 11.88 22.92 -47.11
N GLY A 23 13.04 22.38 -46.77
CA GLY A 23 13.11 21.19 -45.96
C GLY A 23 12.42 21.44 -44.64
N GLY A 24 11.11 21.20 -44.63
CA GLY A 24 10.35 21.10 -43.40
C GLY A 24 10.90 19.93 -42.61
N ALA A 25 11.79 20.20 -41.67
CA ALA A 25 12.11 19.24 -40.64
C ALA A 25 10.76 18.89 -39.99
N THR A 26 10.17 17.78 -40.38
CA THR A 26 9.08 17.14 -39.65
C THR A 26 9.64 16.98 -38.24
N LYS A 27 9.13 17.82 -37.28
CA LYS A 27 9.38 17.55 -35.87
C LYS A 27 8.91 16.12 -35.65
N ARG A 28 9.87 15.18 -35.56
CA ARG A 28 9.59 13.82 -35.09
C ARG A 28 8.83 14.02 -33.79
N SER A 29 7.59 13.55 -33.72
CA SER A 29 6.88 13.46 -32.45
C SER A 29 7.84 12.80 -31.48
N GLN A 30 8.27 13.55 -30.47
CA GLN A 30 9.21 13.05 -29.49
C GLN A 30 8.51 11.87 -28.79
N ALA A 31 9.15 10.70 -28.80
CA ALA A 31 8.59 9.55 -28.11
C ALA A 31 8.42 9.91 -26.63
N SER A 32 7.33 9.52 -26.02
CA SER A 32 7.09 9.79 -24.60
C SER A 32 6.46 8.59 -23.92
N ILE A 33 6.73 8.43 -22.64
CA ILE A 33 5.99 7.51 -21.76
C ILE A 33 5.21 8.30 -20.73
N THR A 34 4.02 7.83 -20.43
CA THR A 34 3.16 8.38 -19.36
C THR A 34 3.22 7.47 -18.15
N VAL A 35 3.60 8.03 -17.01
CA VAL A 35 3.74 7.32 -15.73
C VAL A 35 2.73 7.88 -14.74
N TRP A 36 1.89 7.03 -14.18
CA TRP A 36 1.00 7.40 -13.10
C TRP A 36 1.60 6.97 -11.76
N LEU A 37 1.89 7.94 -10.89
CA LEU A 37 2.28 7.74 -9.51
C LEU A 37 1.22 8.33 -8.57
N GLN A 38 1.22 7.94 -7.32
CA GLN A 38 0.37 8.56 -6.30
C GLN A 38 0.97 9.90 -5.83
N VAL A 39 0.12 10.78 -5.31
CA VAL A 39 0.54 12.10 -4.78
C VAL A 39 1.59 12.00 -3.66
N ASP A 40 1.69 10.83 -3.01
CA ASP A 40 2.73 10.55 -2.02
C ASP A 40 4.14 10.66 -2.63
N ALA A 41 4.32 10.21 -3.87
CA ALA A 41 5.59 10.34 -4.58
C ALA A 41 5.93 11.81 -4.89
N GLN A 42 4.91 12.63 -5.17
CA GLN A 42 5.07 14.04 -5.43
C GLN A 42 5.57 14.82 -4.21
N SER A 43 5.01 14.53 -3.04
CA SER A 43 5.29 15.26 -1.81
C SER A 43 6.38 14.60 -0.95
N GLY A 44 6.48 13.27 -0.99
CA GLY A 44 7.33 12.50 -0.10
C GLY A 44 8.74 12.22 -0.64
N TRP A 45 8.87 11.97 -1.96
CA TRP A 45 10.16 11.62 -2.56
C TRP A 45 10.35 12.14 -3.99
N PRO A 46 10.12 13.45 -4.23
CA PRO A 46 10.27 14.05 -5.56
C PRO A 46 11.67 13.88 -6.15
N ASP A 47 12.70 13.90 -5.32
CA ASP A 47 14.09 13.74 -5.77
C ASP A 47 14.37 12.33 -6.29
N VAL A 48 13.73 11.30 -5.72
CA VAL A 48 13.84 9.91 -6.19
C VAL A 48 13.19 9.78 -7.58
N VAL A 49 12.01 10.40 -7.77
CA VAL A 49 11.32 10.45 -9.06
C VAL A 49 12.19 11.17 -10.10
N ALA A 50 12.76 12.32 -9.74
CA ALA A 50 13.62 13.09 -10.63
C ALA A 50 14.88 12.31 -11.04
N ALA A 51 15.52 11.62 -10.08
CA ALA A 51 16.71 10.81 -10.33
C ALA A 51 16.41 9.62 -11.25
N ALA A 52 15.27 8.93 -11.04
CA ALA A 52 14.85 7.84 -11.93
C ALA A 52 14.58 8.32 -13.36
N ASN A 53 13.87 9.45 -13.51
CA ASN A 53 13.64 10.07 -14.82
C ASN A 53 14.95 10.44 -15.52
N ALA A 54 15.92 10.98 -14.79
CA ALA A 54 17.24 11.32 -15.34
C ALA A 54 18.00 10.06 -15.78
N ALA A 55 17.99 9.00 -14.99
CA ALA A 55 18.60 7.72 -15.31
C ALA A 55 17.97 7.10 -16.57
N PHE A 56 16.63 7.09 -16.64
CA PHE A 56 15.90 6.62 -17.81
C PHE A 56 16.22 7.44 -19.07
N LYS A 57 16.20 8.77 -18.99
CA LYS A 57 16.53 9.66 -20.13
C LYS A 57 17.97 9.48 -20.62
N LYS A 58 18.89 9.12 -19.74
CA LYS A 58 20.28 8.80 -20.13
C LYS A 58 20.34 7.53 -20.97
N GLN A 59 19.51 6.53 -20.70
CA GLN A 59 19.42 5.29 -21.47
C GLN A 59 18.61 5.46 -22.76
N HIS A 60 17.63 6.35 -22.75
CA HIS A 60 16.70 6.63 -23.85
C HIS A 60 16.74 8.11 -24.27
N PRO A 61 17.84 8.59 -24.88
CA PRO A 61 17.93 9.96 -25.34
C PRO A 61 16.80 10.27 -26.34
N GLY A 62 16.03 11.33 -26.08
CA GLY A 62 14.91 11.74 -26.94
C GLY A 62 13.56 11.10 -26.57
N VAL A 63 13.47 10.36 -25.47
CA VAL A 63 12.18 9.91 -24.90
C VAL A 63 11.85 10.79 -23.70
N ASP A 64 10.67 11.42 -23.73
CA ASP A 64 10.17 12.20 -22.60
C ASP A 64 9.42 11.33 -21.60
N VAL A 65 9.50 11.71 -20.32
CA VAL A 65 8.74 11.09 -19.25
C VAL A 65 7.71 12.08 -18.73
N ASN A 66 6.42 11.74 -18.88
CA ASN A 66 5.29 12.52 -18.37
C ASN A 66 4.75 11.85 -17.10
N VAL A 67 5.20 12.32 -15.93
CA VAL A 67 4.68 11.83 -14.63
C VAL A 67 3.41 12.56 -14.28
N GLN A 68 2.33 11.80 -14.06
CA GLN A 68 1.02 12.29 -13.65
C GLN A 68 0.67 11.73 -12.28
N TYR A 69 0.46 12.62 -11.31
CA TYR A 69 0.15 12.22 -9.94
C TYR A 69 -1.35 12.02 -9.75
N GLN A 70 -1.69 10.89 -9.13
CA GLN A 70 -3.05 10.44 -8.87
C GLN A 70 -3.35 10.47 -7.37
N THR A 71 -4.62 10.46 -7.00
CA THR A 71 -5.06 10.36 -5.61
C THR A 71 -5.68 8.99 -5.35
N TRP A 72 -5.38 8.40 -4.19
CA TRP A 72 -5.90 7.09 -3.78
C TRP A 72 -7.42 6.95 -3.89
N GLY A 73 -8.17 8.03 -3.66
CA GLY A 73 -9.64 7.99 -3.70
C GLY A 73 -10.25 7.91 -5.10
N THR A 74 -9.49 8.20 -6.18
CA THR A 74 -10.05 8.32 -7.54
C THR A 74 -9.28 7.56 -8.62
N HIS A 75 -8.05 7.11 -8.35
CA HIS A 75 -7.17 6.53 -9.37
C HIS A 75 -7.74 5.28 -10.03
N LEU A 76 -8.42 4.39 -9.29
CA LEU A 76 -8.99 3.17 -9.85
C LEU A 76 -10.08 3.47 -10.88
N GLY A 77 -11.00 4.39 -10.57
CA GLY A 77 -12.05 4.78 -11.52
C GLY A 77 -11.49 5.46 -12.77
N LYS A 78 -10.44 6.27 -12.63
CA LYS A 78 -9.73 6.86 -13.78
C LYS A 78 -9.03 5.78 -14.59
N PHE A 79 -8.38 4.81 -13.95
CA PHE A 79 -7.70 3.72 -14.63
C PHE A 79 -8.68 2.82 -15.39
N ASP A 80 -9.81 2.45 -14.77
CA ASP A 80 -10.88 1.71 -15.44
C ASP A 80 -11.35 2.44 -16.71
N ALA A 81 -11.52 3.77 -16.65
CA ALA A 81 -11.91 4.58 -17.80
C ALA A 81 -10.83 4.63 -18.90
N THR A 82 -9.55 4.74 -18.53
CA THR A 82 -8.46 4.78 -19.52
C THR A 82 -8.22 3.42 -20.18
N LEU A 83 -8.40 2.32 -19.45
CA LEU A 83 -8.38 0.96 -20.02
C LEU A 83 -9.48 0.79 -21.06
N ALA A 84 -10.70 1.19 -20.74
CA ALA A 84 -11.83 1.12 -21.66
C ALA A 84 -11.65 2.03 -22.90
N GLY A 85 -11.00 3.18 -22.72
CA GLY A 85 -10.70 4.14 -23.79
C GLY A 85 -9.46 3.84 -24.64
N GLY A 86 -8.68 2.81 -24.28
CA GLY A 86 -7.43 2.45 -24.99
C GLY A 86 -6.29 3.46 -24.84
N ASN A 87 -6.33 4.32 -23.81
CA ASN A 87 -5.34 5.35 -23.52
C ASN A 87 -4.77 5.25 -22.09
N ALA A 88 -4.60 4.01 -21.62
CA ALA A 88 -3.96 3.75 -20.34
C ALA A 88 -2.51 4.29 -20.31
N PRO A 89 -1.97 4.67 -19.13
CA PRO A 89 -0.57 5.05 -18.99
C PRO A 89 0.37 3.91 -19.35
N ASP A 90 1.66 4.20 -19.57
CA ASP A 90 2.67 3.17 -19.81
C ASP A 90 3.08 2.46 -18.51
N VAL A 91 3.11 3.20 -17.41
CA VAL A 91 3.37 2.66 -16.06
C VAL A 91 2.31 3.20 -15.11
N ILE A 92 1.82 2.34 -14.23
CA ILE A 92 0.89 2.73 -13.17
C ILE A 92 1.36 2.22 -11.80
N GLU A 93 1.31 3.10 -10.80
CA GLU A 93 1.39 2.72 -9.40
C GLU A 93 0.02 2.26 -8.90
N MET A 94 -0.02 1.07 -8.32
CA MET A 94 -1.18 0.45 -7.69
C MET A 94 -0.89 0.10 -6.24
N GLY A 95 -1.86 0.31 -5.37
CA GLY A 95 -1.81 -0.27 -4.03
C GLY A 95 -1.71 -1.79 -4.13
N ASN A 96 -0.87 -2.38 -3.29
CA ASN A 96 -0.57 -3.81 -3.38
C ASN A 96 -1.81 -4.71 -3.22
N THR A 97 -2.85 -4.30 -2.49
CA THR A 97 -4.12 -5.05 -2.37
C THR A 97 -5.05 -4.88 -3.59
N GLU A 98 -4.78 -3.89 -4.44
CA GLU A 98 -5.59 -3.59 -5.63
C GLU A 98 -5.15 -4.39 -6.87
N MET A 99 -3.88 -4.82 -6.88
CA MET A 99 -3.25 -5.49 -8.02
C MET A 99 -4.04 -6.69 -8.55
N THR A 100 -4.56 -7.54 -7.66
CA THR A 100 -5.15 -8.81 -8.04
C THR A 100 -6.38 -8.67 -8.94
N LYS A 101 -7.22 -7.63 -8.72
CA LYS A 101 -8.37 -7.32 -9.59
C LYS A 101 -7.93 -7.18 -11.04
N TYR A 102 -6.92 -6.37 -11.28
CA TYR A 102 -6.45 -6.01 -12.62
C TYR A 102 -5.60 -7.11 -13.27
N MET A 103 -4.81 -7.84 -12.47
CA MET A 103 -4.10 -9.03 -12.95
C MET A 103 -5.07 -10.11 -13.43
N ALA A 104 -6.13 -10.38 -12.67
CA ALA A 104 -7.15 -11.36 -13.03
C ALA A 104 -7.97 -10.95 -14.26
N ALA A 105 -8.18 -9.64 -14.45
CA ALA A 105 -8.87 -9.07 -15.62
C ALA A 105 -7.96 -9.01 -16.87
N GLY A 106 -6.67 -9.37 -16.78
CA GLY A 106 -5.73 -9.29 -17.90
C GLY A 106 -5.37 -7.86 -18.29
N ALA A 107 -5.50 -6.89 -17.37
CA ALA A 107 -5.23 -5.48 -17.61
C ALA A 107 -3.73 -5.14 -17.63
N PHE A 108 -2.87 -6.03 -17.13
CA PHE A 108 -1.43 -5.82 -17.06
C PHE A 108 -0.65 -6.82 -17.93
N GLN A 109 0.48 -6.39 -18.42
CA GLN A 109 1.42 -7.22 -19.17
C GLN A 109 2.22 -8.13 -18.23
N ASP A 110 2.48 -9.37 -18.68
CA ASP A 110 3.33 -10.33 -17.96
C ASP A 110 4.80 -9.87 -17.97
N LEU A 111 5.36 -9.61 -16.81
CA LEU A 111 6.74 -9.15 -16.59
C LEU A 111 7.69 -10.29 -16.19
N SER A 112 7.25 -11.54 -16.20
CA SER A 112 8.05 -12.68 -15.73
C SER A 112 9.41 -12.79 -16.43
N ALA A 113 9.45 -12.60 -17.75
CA ALA A 113 10.69 -12.61 -18.53
C ALA A 113 11.63 -11.43 -18.25
N SER A 114 11.09 -10.32 -17.74
CA SER A 114 11.85 -9.12 -17.40
C SER A 114 12.28 -9.09 -15.93
N LYS A 115 11.96 -10.10 -15.13
CA LYS A 115 12.22 -10.08 -13.68
C LYS A 115 13.68 -9.81 -13.34
N SER A 116 14.62 -10.40 -14.09
CA SER A 116 16.06 -10.21 -13.87
C SER A 116 16.58 -8.81 -14.20
N THR A 117 15.79 -7.99 -14.89
CA THR A 117 16.13 -6.58 -15.17
C THR A 117 15.96 -5.71 -13.92
N PHE A 118 15.10 -6.11 -12.99
CA PHE A 118 14.84 -5.35 -11.78
C PHE A 118 15.87 -5.68 -10.70
N ASP A 119 16.55 -4.65 -10.20
CA ASP A 119 17.49 -4.78 -9.10
C ASP A 119 16.85 -5.48 -7.92
N ASN A 120 17.63 -6.30 -7.22
CA ASN A 120 17.19 -6.99 -6.00
C ASN A 120 15.99 -7.94 -6.17
N SER A 121 15.57 -8.28 -7.38
CA SER A 121 14.38 -9.12 -7.63
C SER A 121 14.46 -10.54 -7.05
N SER A 122 15.66 -11.01 -6.69
CA SER A 122 15.89 -12.29 -6.01
C SER A 122 15.67 -12.22 -4.49
N SER A 123 15.64 -11.02 -3.91
CA SER A 123 15.56 -10.77 -2.48
C SER A 123 14.43 -9.80 -2.09
N TRP A 124 13.43 -9.63 -2.95
CA TRP A 124 12.25 -8.84 -2.60
C TRP A 124 11.59 -9.36 -1.32
N LEU A 125 11.05 -8.44 -0.53
CA LEU A 125 10.26 -8.79 0.65
C LEU A 125 9.06 -9.64 0.23
N GLU A 126 8.88 -10.79 0.89
CA GLU A 126 7.87 -11.78 0.52
C GLU A 126 6.45 -11.20 0.44
N GLY A 127 6.06 -10.40 1.44
CA GLY A 127 4.75 -9.76 1.48
C GLY A 127 4.51 -8.79 0.33
N LEU A 128 5.57 -8.11 -0.16
CA LEU A 128 5.47 -7.24 -1.34
C LEU A 128 5.55 -8.05 -2.64
N ALA A 129 6.45 -9.02 -2.73
CA ALA A 129 6.56 -9.85 -3.94
C ALA A 129 5.30 -10.65 -4.24
N ALA A 130 4.49 -10.95 -3.21
CA ALA A 130 3.22 -11.66 -3.36
C ALA A 130 2.15 -10.82 -4.08
N SER A 131 2.11 -9.50 -3.85
CA SER A 131 1.10 -8.60 -4.44
C SER A 131 1.21 -8.48 -5.96
N GLY A 132 2.43 -8.50 -6.50
CA GLY A 132 2.69 -8.40 -7.93
C GLY A 132 2.53 -9.72 -8.70
N ARG A 133 2.09 -10.81 -8.05
CA ARG A 133 2.00 -12.16 -8.68
C ARG A 133 0.58 -12.68 -8.76
N TYR A 134 0.27 -13.30 -9.88
CA TYR A 134 -1.01 -13.97 -10.11
C TYR A 134 -0.81 -15.18 -11.03
N ASN A 135 -1.35 -16.35 -10.62
CA ASN A 135 -1.24 -17.61 -11.38
C ASN A 135 0.21 -17.94 -11.82
N GLY A 136 1.18 -17.75 -10.93
CA GLY A 136 2.59 -18.05 -11.16
C GLY A 136 3.36 -17.04 -12.01
N LYS A 137 2.69 -16.00 -12.52
CA LYS A 137 3.28 -14.94 -13.34
C LYS A 137 3.51 -13.66 -12.53
N LEU A 138 4.47 -12.84 -13.00
CA LEU A 138 4.78 -11.53 -12.46
C LEU A 138 4.10 -10.45 -13.29
N TYR A 139 3.36 -9.55 -12.65
CA TYR A 139 2.68 -8.42 -13.28
C TYR A 139 3.00 -7.08 -12.62
N GLY A 140 3.46 -7.10 -11.38
CA GLY A 140 3.82 -5.91 -10.61
C GLY A 140 5.23 -6.01 -10.03
N VAL A 141 5.95 -4.90 -10.01
CA VAL A 141 7.25 -4.75 -9.39
C VAL A 141 7.06 -3.96 -8.11
N PRO A 142 7.32 -4.54 -6.94
CA PRO A 142 7.19 -3.82 -5.68
C PRO A 142 8.20 -2.69 -5.60
N TYR A 143 7.79 -1.51 -5.11
CA TYR A 143 8.74 -0.42 -5.03
C TYR A 143 8.89 0.21 -3.64
N TYR A 144 7.93 0.16 -2.75
CA TYR A 144 8.11 0.55 -1.35
C TYR A 144 7.07 -0.07 -0.45
N ALA A 145 7.36 -0.07 0.85
CA ALA A 145 6.38 -0.42 1.88
C ALA A 145 6.44 0.48 3.11
N GLY A 146 5.35 0.43 3.87
CA GLY A 146 5.28 0.81 5.27
C GLY A 146 4.84 -0.38 6.11
N SER A 147 5.25 -0.43 7.36
CA SER A 147 4.78 -1.41 8.34
C SER A 147 4.21 -0.73 9.57
N ARG A 148 3.27 -1.39 10.23
CA ARG A 148 2.76 -0.91 11.51
C ARG A 148 3.74 -1.17 12.63
N VAL A 149 3.96 -0.13 13.44
CA VAL A 149 4.80 -0.17 14.63
C VAL A 149 4.06 0.48 15.80
N VAL A 150 4.58 0.31 17.00
CA VAL A 150 4.10 1.03 18.17
C VAL A 150 4.93 2.30 18.33
N THR A 151 4.28 3.46 18.27
CA THR A 151 4.88 4.76 18.63
C THR A 151 4.41 5.09 20.04
N TYR A 152 5.33 5.44 20.96
CA TYR A 152 5.01 5.56 22.37
C TYR A 152 5.75 6.70 23.09
N ARG A 153 5.16 7.17 24.18
CA ARG A 153 5.70 8.13 25.15
C ARG A 153 6.61 7.41 26.14
N SER A 154 7.91 7.51 25.94
CA SER A 154 8.92 6.86 26.82
C SER A 154 8.87 7.36 28.27
N ASP A 155 8.52 8.62 28.48
CA ASP A 155 8.33 9.22 29.80
C ASP A 155 7.12 8.62 30.54
N LEU A 156 5.99 8.40 29.84
CA LEU A 156 4.80 7.77 30.45
C LEU A 156 5.05 6.29 30.75
N PHE A 157 5.72 5.57 29.84
CA PHE A 157 6.10 4.17 30.08
C PHE A 157 7.01 4.05 31.31
N LYS A 158 8.09 4.84 31.37
CA LYS A 158 8.97 4.90 32.54
C LYS A 158 8.20 5.26 33.81
N GLY A 159 7.34 6.27 33.74
CA GLY A 159 6.49 6.68 34.85
C GLY A 159 5.54 5.58 35.33
N ALA A 160 5.07 4.69 34.47
CA ALA A 160 4.24 3.53 34.84
C ALA A 160 5.05 2.30 35.29
N GLY A 161 6.38 2.43 35.43
CA GLY A 161 7.26 1.34 35.81
C GLY A 161 7.61 0.37 34.67
N VAL A 162 7.36 0.77 33.42
CA VAL A 162 7.69 -0.05 32.23
C VAL A 162 9.12 0.31 31.79
N GLY A 163 10.05 -0.63 31.93
CA GLY A 163 11.48 -0.39 31.75
C GLY A 163 11.98 -0.29 30.31
N GLY A 164 11.11 -0.19 29.32
CA GLY A 164 11.45 -0.09 27.89
C GLY A 164 10.44 -0.78 27.00
N ALA A 165 10.83 -1.06 25.73
CA ALA A 165 9.97 -1.73 24.77
C ALA A 165 9.62 -3.17 25.23
N PRO A 166 8.32 -3.52 25.36
CA PRO A 166 7.90 -4.88 25.72
C PRO A 166 8.41 -5.92 24.71
N LYS A 167 8.84 -7.11 25.20
CA LYS A 167 9.43 -8.16 24.37
C LYS A 167 8.46 -9.30 24.03
N SER A 168 7.23 -9.25 24.53
CA SER A 168 6.15 -10.18 24.19
C SER A 168 4.80 -9.46 24.25
N LEU A 169 3.80 -10.05 23.62
CA LEU A 169 2.43 -9.55 23.66
C LEU A 169 1.89 -9.46 25.10
N ASP A 170 2.19 -10.46 25.93
CA ASP A 170 1.78 -10.47 27.34
C ASP A 170 2.47 -9.36 28.14
N ALA A 171 3.76 -9.12 27.91
CA ALA A 171 4.48 -8.00 28.53
C ALA A 171 3.88 -6.66 28.08
N PHE A 172 3.49 -6.50 26.81
CA PHE A 172 2.85 -5.27 26.33
C PHE A 172 1.44 -5.10 26.91
N THR A 173 0.68 -6.18 27.02
CA THR A 173 -0.64 -6.17 27.67
C THR A 173 -0.52 -5.75 29.15
N THR A 174 0.50 -6.25 29.85
CA THR A 174 0.79 -5.85 31.23
C THR A 174 1.18 -4.37 31.34
N ALA A 175 2.03 -3.89 30.40
CA ALA A 175 2.39 -2.48 30.32
C ALA A 175 1.18 -1.59 30.05
N ALA A 176 0.29 -2.00 29.16
CA ALA A 176 -0.95 -1.28 28.89
C ALA A 176 -1.83 -1.12 30.13
N LYS A 177 -2.01 -2.20 30.91
CA LYS A 177 -2.73 -2.16 32.20
C LYS A 177 -2.05 -1.25 33.23
N ALA A 178 -0.72 -1.26 33.31
CA ALA A 178 0.02 -0.39 34.21
C ALA A 178 -0.13 1.10 33.83
N LEU A 179 -0.10 1.41 32.54
CA LEU A 179 -0.36 2.73 31.99
C LEU A 179 -1.79 3.19 32.30
N ASP A 180 -2.78 2.31 32.13
CA ASP A 180 -4.18 2.58 32.43
C ASP A 180 -4.38 2.88 33.92
N LYS A 181 -3.84 2.03 34.78
CA LYS A 181 -3.91 2.23 36.24
C LYS A 181 -3.33 3.58 36.67
N LYS A 182 -2.24 4.02 36.01
CA LYS A 182 -1.54 5.25 36.42
C LYS A 182 -2.10 6.52 35.78
N TYR A 183 -2.44 6.47 34.50
CA TYR A 183 -2.80 7.64 33.71
C TYR A 183 -4.22 7.59 33.16
N GLY A 184 -4.93 6.47 33.34
CA GLY A 184 -6.28 6.27 32.84
C GLY A 184 -7.22 7.35 33.35
N LYS A 185 -7.82 8.08 32.42
CA LYS A 185 -8.87 9.07 32.64
C LYS A 185 -9.79 9.10 31.44
N LYS A 186 -10.93 9.75 31.55
CA LYS A 186 -11.88 9.89 30.44
C LYS A 186 -11.16 10.47 29.20
N GLY A 187 -11.26 9.75 28.09
CA GLY A 187 -10.67 10.14 26.81
C GLY A 187 -9.19 9.80 26.62
N PHE A 188 -8.52 9.23 27.64
CA PHE A 188 -7.12 8.79 27.49
C PHE A 188 -7.05 7.30 27.19
N SER A 189 -6.18 6.92 26.25
CA SER A 189 -5.94 5.52 25.86
C SER A 189 -4.50 5.12 26.15
N PRO A 190 -4.24 4.09 26.96
CA PRO A 190 -2.88 3.55 27.15
C PRO A 190 -2.22 3.15 25.82
N VAL A 191 -2.96 2.47 24.98
CA VAL A 191 -2.58 2.13 23.60
C VAL A 191 -3.76 2.53 22.70
N TYR A 192 -3.59 3.53 21.87
CA TYR A 192 -4.63 3.91 20.92
C TYR A 192 -4.60 2.97 19.72
N ILE A 193 -5.67 2.19 19.57
CA ILE A 193 -5.91 1.28 18.45
C ILE A 193 -7.29 1.60 17.92
N ALA A 194 -7.43 1.94 16.65
CA ALA A 194 -8.74 2.06 16.03
C ALA A 194 -9.45 0.69 16.03
N GLY A 195 -10.68 0.62 16.53
CA GLY A 195 -11.36 -0.67 16.81
C GLY A 195 -11.51 -1.56 15.58
N THR A 196 -11.65 -0.98 14.39
CA THR A 196 -11.82 -1.71 13.15
C THR A 196 -10.60 -1.66 12.22
N ASP A 197 -9.40 -1.30 12.73
CA ASP A 197 -8.14 -1.46 11.98
C ASP A 197 -7.87 -2.96 11.75
N TRP A 198 -8.45 -3.48 10.69
CA TRP A 198 -8.34 -4.89 10.35
C TRP A 198 -6.93 -5.30 9.94
N TYR A 199 -6.13 -4.40 9.38
CA TYR A 199 -4.72 -4.68 9.08
C TYR A 199 -3.94 -5.03 10.34
N PHE A 200 -4.20 -4.30 11.43
CA PHE A 200 -3.58 -4.61 12.72
C PHE A 200 -4.17 -5.87 13.35
N ALA A 201 -5.50 -6.03 13.33
CA ALA A 201 -6.15 -7.20 13.91
C ALA A 201 -5.75 -8.51 13.22
N MET A 202 -5.60 -8.52 11.89
CA MET A 202 -5.16 -9.70 11.16
C MET A 202 -3.71 -10.07 11.47
N SER A 203 -2.86 -9.15 11.89
CA SER A 203 -1.52 -9.47 12.39
C SER A 203 -1.54 -10.47 13.54
N PHE A 204 -2.54 -10.37 14.43
CA PHE A 204 -2.75 -11.37 15.49
C PHE A 204 -3.18 -12.73 14.93
N VAL A 205 -4.05 -12.74 13.91
CA VAL A 205 -4.46 -13.99 13.26
C VAL A 205 -3.25 -14.72 12.67
N TYR A 206 -2.41 -14.00 11.94
CA TYR A 206 -1.19 -14.57 11.35
C TYR A 206 -0.13 -14.92 12.39
N ASP A 207 -0.04 -14.18 13.49
CA ASP A 207 0.87 -14.45 14.59
C ASP A 207 0.57 -15.81 15.26
N TYR A 208 -0.71 -16.18 15.35
CA TYR A 208 -1.16 -17.47 15.88
C TYR A 208 -1.24 -18.59 14.81
N GLY A 209 -0.68 -18.35 13.59
CA GLY A 209 -0.66 -19.33 12.50
C GLY A 209 -1.99 -19.48 11.75
N GLY A 210 -2.95 -18.56 11.98
CA GLY A 210 -4.19 -18.49 11.22
C GLY A 210 -4.00 -17.82 9.85
N LYS A 211 -5.06 -17.82 9.06
CA LYS A 211 -5.14 -17.16 7.73
C LYS A 211 -6.53 -16.56 7.55
N ILE A 212 -6.66 -15.61 6.62
CA ILE A 212 -7.96 -15.04 6.24
C ILE A 212 -8.72 -16.02 5.36
N ALA A 213 -8.07 -16.53 4.31
CA ALA A 213 -8.64 -17.52 3.40
C ALA A 213 -7.55 -18.42 2.83
N THR A 214 -7.94 -19.59 2.32
CA THR A 214 -7.08 -20.56 1.64
C THR A 214 -7.77 -21.07 0.38
N GLN A 215 -7.00 -21.63 -0.54
CA GLN A 215 -7.55 -22.35 -1.69
C GLN A 215 -7.73 -23.84 -1.37
N VAL A 216 -8.90 -24.37 -1.72
CA VAL A 216 -9.20 -25.80 -1.64
C VAL A 216 -9.83 -26.21 -2.97
N SER A 217 -9.18 -27.11 -3.70
CA SER A 217 -9.64 -27.59 -5.02
C SER A 217 -9.98 -26.44 -5.99
N GLY A 218 -9.12 -25.42 -6.06
CA GLY A 218 -9.25 -24.26 -6.94
C GLY A 218 -10.27 -23.20 -6.51
N LYS A 219 -10.99 -23.43 -5.39
CA LYS A 219 -11.93 -22.46 -4.83
C LYS A 219 -11.37 -21.83 -3.56
N TRP A 220 -11.69 -20.57 -3.32
CA TRP A 220 -11.35 -19.88 -2.09
C TRP A 220 -12.27 -20.29 -0.95
N LYS A 221 -11.71 -20.48 0.23
CA LYS A 221 -12.42 -20.73 1.47
C LYS A 221 -11.94 -19.77 2.54
N GLY A 222 -12.84 -18.95 3.11
CA GLY A 222 -12.57 -18.19 4.31
C GLY A 222 -12.31 -19.13 5.49
N VAL A 223 -11.29 -18.83 6.30
CA VAL A 223 -10.85 -19.71 7.40
C VAL A 223 -10.57 -18.96 8.71
N LEU A 224 -11.21 -17.80 8.89
CA LEU A 224 -11.13 -17.04 10.15
C LEU A 224 -11.78 -17.79 11.33
N ASP A 225 -12.59 -18.79 11.06
CA ASP A 225 -13.21 -19.70 12.03
C ASP A 225 -12.29 -20.88 12.41
N SER A 226 -11.08 -20.98 11.87
CA SER A 226 -10.10 -21.97 12.29
C SER A 226 -9.65 -21.75 13.75
N LYS A 227 -9.20 -22.82 14.41
CA LYS A 227 -8.71 -22.76 15.81
C LYS A 227 -7.63 -21.69 15.98
N GLN A 228 -6.70 -21.60 15.05
CA GLN A 228 -5.59 -20.64 15.05
C GLN A 228 -6.11 -19.19 14.87
N ALA A 229 -6.99 -18.95 13.92
CA ALA A 229 -7.54 -17.62 13.68
C ALA A 229 -8.40 -17.13 14.85
N ILE A 230 -9.23 -18.02 15.44
CA ILE A 230 -10.00 -17.72 16.66
C ILE A 230 -9.07 -17.37 17.82
N ALA A 231 -7.94 -18.09 18.00
CA ALA A 231 -6.96 -17.76 19.02
C ALA A 231 -6.37 -16.37 18.82
N GLY A 232 -5.98 -16.01 17.58
CA GLY A 232 -5.47 -14.69 17.23
C GLY A 232 -6.50 -13.58 17.43
N LEU A 233 -7.74 -13.76 16.98
CA LEU A 233 -8.83 -12.80 17.20
C LEU A 233 -9.17 -12.61 18.68
N THR A 234 -9.08 -13.70 19.48
CA THR A 234 -9.26 -13.63 20.93
C THR A 234 -8.14 -12.83 21.58
N ALA A 235 -6.89 -13.06 21.16
CA ALA A 235 -5.74 -12.29 21.65
C ALA A 235 -5.88 -10.80 21.29
N TYR A 236 -6.31 -10.47 20.07
CA TYR A 236 -6.60 -9.10 19.66
C TYR A 236 -7.66 -8.45 20.56
N LYS A 237 -8.82 -9.12 20.76
CA LYS A 237 -9.88 -8.64 21.66
C LYS A 237 -9.36 -8.37 23.06
N ASN A 238 -8.59 -9.29 23.62
CA ASN A 238 -8.04 -9.17 24.96
C ASN A 238 -7.05 -8.01 25.07
N PHE A 239 -6.17 -7.86 24.09
CA PHE A 239 -5.21 -6.76 24.03
C PHE A 239 -5.91 -5.41 23.88
N PHE A 240 -6.89 -5.29 22.97
CA PHE A 240 -7.71 -4.10 22.82
C PHE A 240 -8.39 -3.73 24.13
N THR A 241 -9.06 -4.69 24.77
CA THR A 241 -9.80 -4.47 26.02
C THR A 241 -8.88 -4.04 27.18
N ALA A 242 -7.64 -4.54 27.19
CA ALA A 242 -6.67 -4.23 28.23
C ALA A 242 -6.01 -2.86 28.07
N GLY A 243 -5.94 -2.33 26.85
CA GLY A 243 -5.09 -1.17 26.55
C GLY A 243 -5.74 -0.06 25.75
N SER A 244 -6.87 -0.28 25.08
CA SER A 244 -7.47 0.75 24.22
C SER A 244 -8.82 1.24 24.75
N HIS A 245 -8.96 2.57 24.84
CA HIS A 245 -10.23 3.24 25.10
C HIS A 245 -10.78 3.92 23.84
N ALA A 246 -10.20 3.64 22.68
CA ALA A 246 -10.71 4.09 21.40
C ALA A 246 -12.10 3.51 21.11
N SER A 247 -12.85 4.16 20.23
CA SER A 247 -14.14 3.63 19.78
C SER A 247 -13.97 2.25 19.14
N LYS A 248 -14.82 1.31 19.53
CA LYS A 248 -14.83 -0.07 19.04
C LYS A 248 -15.27 -0.21 17.58
N THR A 249 -15.80 0.86 17.01
CA THR A 249 -16.38 0.89 15.65
C THR A 249 -15.69 1.89 14.73
N THR A 250 -14.70 2.64 15.24
CA THR A 250 -13.93 3.59 14.41
C THR A 250 -12.83 2.88 13.61
N ASP A 251 -12.55 3.41 12.43
CA ASP A 251 -11.39 3.02 11.65
C ASP A 251 -10.18 3.91 11.97
N GLU A 252 -9.08 3.69 11.27
CA GLU A 252 -7.81 4.39 11.45
C GLU A 252 -7.78 5.82 10.88
N ASN A 253 -8.88 6.29 10.30
CA ASN A 253 -8.91 7.58 9.59
C ASN A 253 -9.59 8.69 10.41
N ARG A 254 -10.52 8.34 11.33
CA ARG A 254 -11.33 9.33 12.05
C ARG A 254 -11.65 8.92 13.48
N PRO A 255 -10.91 9.46 14.49
CA PRO A 255 -9.71 10.27 14.37
C PRO A 255 -8.49 9.43 14.00
N THR A 256 -7.50 10.06 13.37
CA THR A 256 -6.22 9.40 13.08
C THR A 256 -5.47 9.13 14.40
N PRO A 257 -4.79 7.98 14.56
CA PRO A 257 -4.05 7.67 15.78
C PRO A 257 -3.02 8.74 16.17
N TYR A 258 -2.33 9.33 15.18
CA TYR A 258 -1.33 10.38 15.45
C TYR A 258 -1.96 11.68 15.94
N SER A 259 -3.18 12.05 15.54
CA SER A 259 -3.85 13.24 16.07
C SER A 259 -4.19 13.06 17.56
N VAL A 260 -4.74 11.89 17.93
CA VAL A 260 -5.05 11.55 19.33
C VAL A 260 -3.77 11.58 20.20
N TYR A 261 -2.69 11.04 19.66
CA TYR A 261 -1.38 11.05 20.32
C TYR A 261 -0.83 12.47 20.48
N ALA A 262 -0.88 13.29 19.43
CA ALA A 262 -0.42 14.68 19.45
C ALA A 262 -1.19 15.58 20.43
N GLU A 263 -2.47 15.28 20.69
CA GLU A 263 -3.29 15.92 21.71
C GLU A 263 -2.92 15.47 23.14
N GLY A 264 -2.12 14.41 23.29
CA GLY A 264 -1.74 13.83 24.57
C GLY A 264 -2.79 12.93 25.18
N LEU A 265 -3.69 12.41 24.38
CA LEU A 265 -4.77 11.52 24.78
C LEU A 265 -4.39 10.03 24.63
N ALA A 266 -3.14 9.72 24.31
CA ALA A 266 -2.62 8.37 24.26
C ALA A 266 -1.18 8.28 24.79
N ALA A 267 -0.85 7.20 25.49
CA ALA A 267 0.52 6.88 25.88
C ALA A 267 1.28 6.19 24.76
N SER A 268 0.57 5.48 23.91
CA SER A 268 1.10 4.88 22.68
C SER A 268 0.01 4.75 21.62
N MET A 269 0.43 4.62 20.38
CA MET A 269 -0.45 4.38 19.23
C MET A 269 0.14 3.28 18.36
N VAL A 270 -0.73 2.56 17.64
CA VAL A 270 -0.34 1.60 16.61
C VAL A 270 -0.64 2.21 15.23
N GLY A 271 0.31 2.16 14.34
CA GLY A 271 0.16 2.68 12.98
C GLY A 271 1.44 2.61 12.16
N PRO A 272 1.41 3.04 10.91
CA PRO A 272 2.59 3.11 10.06
C PRO A 272 3.74 3.85 10.73
N GLY A 273 4.98 3.42 10.45
CA GLY A 273 6.18 3.99 11.07
C GLY A 273 6.32 5.51 10.90
N TRP A 274 5.80 6.06 9.80
CA TRP A 274 5.82 7.50 9.53
C TRP A 274 4.93 8.33 10.46
N PHE A 275 4.01 7.72 11.24
CA PHE A 275 3.22 8.45 12.23
C PHE A 275 4.07 9.23 13.24
N SER A 276 5.35 8.88 13.39
CA SER A 276 6.30 9.62 14.20
C SER A 276 6.57 11.05 13.71
N CYS A 277 6.27 11.40 12.45
CA CYS A 277 6.35 12.78 11.96
C CYS A 277 5.40 13.72 12.70
N CYS A 278 4.25 13.19 13.12
CA CYS A 278 3.05 13.95 13.42
C CYS A 278 2.63 13.84 14.90
N VAL A 279 3.60 13.56 15.78
CA VAL A 279 3.39 13.37 17.25
C VAL A 279 3.20 14.66 18.04
N GLY A 280 3.30 15.81 17.37
CA GLY A 280 3.31 17.13 18.03
C GLY A 280 4.68 17.48 18.61
N ASP A 281 5.11 18.74 18.46
CA ASP A 281 6.46 19.18 18.82
C ASP A 281 6.79 18.94 20.30
N LYS A 282 5.84 19.13 21.19
CA LYS A 282 5.98 18.91 22.64
C LYS A 282 6.36 17.47 23.02
N TYR A 283 6.12 16.49 22.15
CA TYR A 283 6.38 15.09 22.47
C TYR A 283 7.54 14.48 21.68
N LYS A 284 8.12 15.21 20.72
CA LYS A 284 9.24 14.70 19.90
C LYS A 284 10.40 14.15 20.74
N GLY A 285 10.77 14.85 21.83
CA GLY A 285 11.86 14.43 22.71
C GLY A 285 11.57 13.22 23.60
N THR A 286 10.30 12.84 23.76
CA THR A 286 9.87 11.69 24.57
C THR A 286 9.21 10.57 23.76
N THR A 287 9.13 10.75 22.44
CA THR A 287 8.57 9.76 21.54
C THR A 287 9.64 8.79 21.07
N ALA A 288 9.33 7.51 21.13
CA ALA A 288 10.13 6.42 20.56
C ALA A 288 9.23 5.40 19.88
N GLN A 289 9.83 4.44 19.20
CA GLN A 289 9.10 3.39 18.50
C GLN A 289 9.65 2.00 18.87
N PHE A 290 8.79 0.99 18.82
CA PHE A 290 9.20 -0.41 18.84
C PHE A 290 8.31 -1.26 17.94
N VAL A 291 8.85 -2.41 17.50
CA VAL A 291 8.09 -3.38 16.70
C VAL A 291 7.06 -4.04 17.59
N MET A 292 5.82 -4.20 17.10
CA MET A 292 4.78 -4.94 17.83
C MET A 292 5.30 -6.33 18.20
N PRO A 293 5.34 -6.69 19.49
CA PRO A 293 5.85 -7.99 19.89
C PRO A 293 4.82 -9.11 19.63
N SER A 294 5.33 -10.28 19.25
CA SER A 294 4.55 -11.50 19.06
C SER A 294 4.09 -12.11 20.40
N HIS A 295 3.11 -13.03 20.32
CA HIS A 295 2.81 -13.94 21.43
C HIS A 295 4.01 -14.85 21.75
N GLU A 296 4.86 -15.15 20.77
CA GLU A 296 6.13 -15.81 20.96
C GLU A 296 7.20 -14.79 21.40
N ALA A 297 7.66 -14.92 22.64
CA ALA A 297 8.63 -13.97 23.22
C ALA A 297 9.89 -13.82 22.34
N GLY A 298 10.32 -12.57 22.16
CA GLY A 298 11.51 -12.23 21.38
C GLY A 298 11.30 -12.19 19.87
N LYS A 299 10.13 -12.59 19.36
CA LYS A 299 9.79 -12.45 17.94
C LYS A 299 8.96 -11.22 17.67
N PRO A 300 9.10 -10.58 16.50
CA PRO A 300 8.16 -9.56 16.05
C PRO A 300 6.82 -10.20 15.61
N MET A 301 5.71 -9.52 15.84
CA MET A 301 4.42 -9.92 15.28
C MET A 301 4.47 -9.75 13.75
N PRO A 302 3.90 -10.68 12.95
CA PRO A 302 3.83 -10.50 11.51
C PRO A 302 3.06 -9.23 11.16
N GLY A 303 3.66 -8.34 10.38
CA GLY A 303 3.04 -7.09 9.96
C GLY A 303 2.46 -7.18 8.55
N PHE A 304 1.38 -6.46 8.27
CA PHE A 304 1.00 -6.18 6.90
C PHE A 304 1.93 -5.11 6.33
N LEU A 305 2.55 -5.40 5.19
CA LEU A 305 3.34 -4.42 4.45
C LEU A 305 2.41 -3.70 3.47
N GLY A 306 1.90 -2.54 3.89
CA GLY A 306 1.18 -1.63 3.00
C GLY A 306 2.18 -0.92 2.08
N GLY A 307 1.91 -0.90 0.80
CA GLY A 307 2.79 -0.26 -0.18
C GLY A 307 2.25 -0.40 -1.58
N SER A 308 3.09 -0.18 -2.55
CA SER A 308 2.68 -0.12 -3.95
C SER A 308 3.53 -1.00 -4.85
N ASP A 309 2.89 -1.46 -5.91
CA ASP A 309 3.51 -2.10 -7.06
C ASP A 309 3.46 -1.17 -8.26
N LEU A 310 4.44 -1.30 -9.15
CA LEU A 310 4.46 -0.68 -10.47
C LEU A 310 4.09 -1.73 -11.51
N ALA A 311 3.07 -1.45 -12.29
CA ALA A 311 2.57 -2.34 -13.33
C ALA A 311 2.61 -1.69 -14.71
N VAL A 312 2.65 -2.53 -15.75
CA VAL A 312 2.61 -2.11 -17.16
C VAL A 312 1.24 -2.49 -17.73
N PRO A 313 0.36 -1.52 -18.00
CA PRO A 313 -0.94 -1.78 -18.62
C PRO A 313 -0.83 -2.43 -20.00
N ILE A 314 -1.87 -3.16 -20.40
CA ILE A 314 -2.02 -3.67 -21.76
C ILE A 314 -2.04 -2.48 -22.75
N GLY A 315 -1.37 -2.62 -23.88
CA GLY A 315 -1.26 -1.58 -24.90
C GLY A 315 -0.09 -0.60 -24.72
N ALA A 316 0.52 -0.56 -23.53
CA ALA A 316 1.68 0.27 -23.23
C ALA A 316 2.96 -0.23 -23.95
N ASN A 317 3.92 0.67 -24.15
CA ASN A 317 5.26 0.30 -24.63
C ASN A 317 6.02 -0.44 -23.51
N LYS A 318 5.93 -1.77 -23.53
CA LYS A 318 6.50 -2.62 -22.50
C LYS A 318 8.00 -2.40 -22.28
N ALA A 319 8.79 -2.25 -23.34
CA ALA A 319 10.24 -2.10 -23.21
C ALA A 319 10.61 -0.82 -22.47
N LEU A 320 10.07 0.32 -22.89
CA LEU A 320 10.30 1.60 -22.22
C LEU A 320 9.74 1.62 -20.80
N ALA A 321 8.56 1.02 -20.58
CA ALA A 321 7.97 0.93 -19.26
C ALA A 321 8.81 0.09 -18.28
N VAL A 322 9.32 -1.06 -18.73
CA VAL A 322 10.23 -1.92 -17.94
C VAL A 322 11.50 -1.17 -17.57
N ASP A 323 12.10 -0.47 -18.51
CA ASP A 323 13.36 0.27 -18.28
C ASP A 323 13.14 1.45 -17.31
N TRP A 324 11.98 2.12 -17.39
CA TRP A 324 11.63 3.16 -16.42
C TRP A 324 11.40 2.57 -15.02
N ILE A 325 10.65 1.47 -14.92
CA ILE A 325 10.43 0.76 -13.64
C ILE A 325 11.78 0.32 -13.06
N ALA A 326 12.69 -0.23 -13.87
CA ALA A 326 14.03 -0.63 -13.43
C ALA A 326 14.84 0.56 -12.88
N ALA A 327 14.74 1.73 -13.51
CA ALA A 327 15.38 2.95 -13.00
C ALA A 327 14.78 3.39 -11.65
N PHE A 328 13.44 3.33 -11.51
CA PHE A 328 12.73 3.78 -10.31
C PHE A 328 12.77 2.78 -9.16
N THR A 329 13.05 1.49 -9.42
CA THR A 329 13.25 0.43 -8.40
C THR A 329 14.71 -0.02 -8.30
N SER A 330 15.64 0.77 -8.85
CA SER A 330 17.07 0.51 -8.74
C SER A 330 17.52 0.55 -7.28
N THR A 331 18.62 -0.12 -6.98
CA THR A 331 19.23 -0.09 -5.63
C THR A 331 19.46 1.36 -5.14
N SER A 332 19.79 2.28 -6.04
CA SER A 332 19.95 3.70 -5.69
C SER A 332 18.62 4.37 -5.32
N ALA A 333 17.57 4.11 -6.12
CA ALA A 333 16.23 4.65 -5.85
C ALA A 333 15.67 4.08 -4.54
N GLU A 334 15.82 2.78 -4.29
CA GLU A 334 15.40 2.14 -3.03
C GLU A 334 16.09 2.71 -1.80
N LYS A 335 17.40 3.05 -1.90
CA LYS A 335 18.11 3.78 -0.83
C LYS A 335 17.58 5.20 -0.65
N GLY A 336 17.19 5.86 -1.72
CA GLY A 336 16.52 7.18 -1.66
C GLY A 336 15.17 7.10 -0.95
N LEU A 337 14.34 6.11 -1.25
CA LEU A 337 13.08 5.83 -0.55
C LEU A 337 13.30 5.52 0.93
N GLN A 338 14.32 4.71 1.25
CA GLN A 338 14.70 4.38 2.62
C GLN A 338 15.17 5.62 3.41
N ALA A 339 15.84 6.57 2.76
CA ALA A 339 16.32 7.80 3.41
C ALA A 339 15.16 8.68 3.87
N VAL A 340 14.02 8.66 3.18
CA VAL A 340 12.81 9.41 3.55
C VAL A 340 11.82 8.59 4.40
N GLY A 341 12.24 7.40 4.89
CA GLY A 341 11.50 6.62 5.88
C GLY A 341 10.64 5.48 5.33
N ASN A 342 10.66 5.24 4.02
CA ASN A 342 10.02 4.06 3.44
C ASN A 342 10.84 2.79 3.74
N ILE A 343 10.17 1.64 3.70
CA ILE A 343 10.81 0.33 3.72
C ILE A 343 11.15 -0.02 2.28
N PRO A 344 12.43 -0.34 1.98
CA PRO A 344 12.83 -0.73 0.62
C PRO A 344 12.16 -2.05 0.22
N ASN A 345 12.05 -2.29 -1.07
CA ASN A 345 11.39 -3.49 -1.60
C ASN A 345 12.14 -4.82 -1.32
N THR A 346 13.34 -4.77 -0.77
CA THR A 346 14.24 -5.92 -0.68
C THR A 346 14.84 -6.11 0.71
N THR A 347 15.06 -7.38 1.09
CA THR A 347 15.71 -7.76 2.35
C THR A 347 17.17 -7.35 2.38
N SER A 348 17.86 -7.25 1.23
CA SER A 348 19.29 -6.91 1.15
C SER A 348 19.61 -5.47 1.57
N LEU A 349 18.63 -4.57 1.54
CA LEU A 349 18.78 -3.17 1.93
C LEU A 349 18.22 -2.87 3.34
N LEU A 350 17.55 -3.83 3.98
CA LEU A 350 16.97 -3.57 5.30
C LEU A 350 18.02 -3.21 6.35
N ASN A 351 17.79 -2.11 7.02
CA ASN A 351 18.51 -1.72 8.22
C ASN A 351 17.71 -2.13 9.46
N THR A 352 18.03 -3.29 10.03
CA THR A 352 17.30 -3.83 11.19
C THR A 352 17.47 -3.02 12.47
N ALA A 353 18.35 -2.01 12.50
CA ALA A 353 18.41 -1.05 13.59
C ALA A 353 17.20 -0.08 13.54
N LYS A 354 16.64 0.18 12.35
CA LYS A 354 15.42 0.97 12.21
C LYS A 354 14.19 0.09 12.53
N VAL A 355 13.29 0.62 13.35
CA VAL A 355 12.13 -0.12 13.86
C VAL A 355 11.17 -0.55 12.76
N ASN A 356 10.81 0.35 11.85
CA ASN A 356 9.90 0.06 10.73
C ASN A 356 10.46 -1.02 9.80
N GLU A 357 11.76 -0.98 9.49
CA GLU A 357 12.40 -1.97 8.62
C GLU A 357 12.54 -3.33 9.31
N ARG A 358 12.82 -3.36 10.61
CA ARG A 358 12.80 -4.59 11.41
C ARG A 358 11.40 -5.21 11.47
N ALA A 359 10.34 -4.41 11.47
CA ALA A 359 8.96 -4.91 11.42
C ALA A 359 8.64 -5.66 10.11
N ALA A 360 9.36 -5.35 9.03
CA ALA A 360 9.17 -6.01 7.73
C ALA A 360 9.74 -7.44 7.66
N LEU A 361 10.57 -7.86 8.64
CA LEU A 361 11.18 -9.20 8.64
C LEU A 361 10.16 -10.34 8.77
N ARG A 362 9.00 -10.10 9.34
CA ARG A 362 7.85 -11.00 9.34
C ARG A 362 6.64 -10.26 8.79
N SER A 363 6.15 -10.70 7.67
CA SER A 363 5.02 -10.05 7.01
C SER A 363 3.97 -11.07 6.59
N TRP A 364 2.77 -10.57 6.39
CA TRP A 364 1.67 -11.31 5.81
C TRP A 364 1.01 -10.49 4.70
N PHE A 365 0.30 -11.17 3.82
CA PHE A 365 -0.41 -10.54 2.73
C PHE A 365 -1.86 -11.07 2.63
N VAL A 366 -2.71 -10.29 1.99
CA VAL A 366 -4.10 -10.66 1.72
C VAL A 366 -4.19 -11.83 0.73
N PRO A 367 -5.29 -12.60 0.71
CA PRO A 367 -5.50 -13.61 -0.31
C PRO A 367 -5.39 -13.05 -1.73
N ALA A 368 -4.57 -13.66 -2.58
CA ALA A 368 -4.39 -13.26 -3.97
C ALA A 368 -5.60 -13.69 -4.83
N ALA A 369 -6.79 -13.22 -4.46
CA ALA A 369 -8.06 -13.53 -5.09
C ALA A 369 -8.57 -12.34 -5.92
N LYS A 370 -9.08 -12.60 -7.14
CA LYS A 370 -9.59 -11.54 -8.05
C LYS A 370 -10.61 -10.60 -7.37
N ASN A 371 -11.40 -11.15 -6.45
CA ASN A 371 -12.47 -10.43 -5.76
C ASN A 371 -12.08 -9.95 -4.36
N TRP A 372 -10.77 -9.92 -4.01
CA TRP A 372 -10.34 -9.45 -2.69
C TRP A 372 -10.81 -8.01 -2.40
N VAL A 373 -10.73 -7.14 -3.38
CA VAL A 373 -11.20 -5.76 -3.25
C VAL A 373 -12.67 -5.66 -2.80
N ASN A 374 -13.51 -6.64 -3.17
CA ASN A 374 -14.90 -6.68 -2.76
C ASN A 374 -15.06 -7.10 -1.28
N VAL A 375 -14.10 -7.86 -0.72
CA VAL A 375 -14.05 -8.15 0.72
C VAL A 375 -13.76 -6.89 1.52
N GLU A 376 -12.82 -6.06 1.04
CA GLU A 376 -12.48 -4.77 1.64
C GLU A 376 -13.63 -3.77 1.52
N ASN A 377 -14.15 -3.54 0.31
CA ASN A 377 -15.25 -2.61 0.05
C ASN A 377 -16.55 -3.01 0.77
N GLY A 378 -16.80 -4.32 0.92
CA GLY A 378 -17.92 -4.86 1.70
C GLY A 378 -17.73 -4.74 3.21
N ASN A 379 -16.59 -4.20 3.68
CA ASN A 379 -16.25 -4.02 5.09
C ASN A 379 -16.40 -5.30 5.94
N ILE A 380 -16.19 -6.47 5.34
CA ILE A 380 -16.43 -7.77 6.00
C ILE A 380 -15.59 -7.89 7.28
N LEU A 381 -14.28 -7.58 7.19
CA LEU A 381 -13.37 -7.66 8.33
C LEU A 381 -13.67 -6.57 9.38
N ARG A 382 -13.98 -5.34 8.96
CA ARG A 382 -14.33 -4.24 9.86
C ARG A 382 -15.60 -4.56 10.64
N THR A 383 -16.62 -5.11 9.96
CA THR A 383 -17.88 -5.55 10.59
C THR A 383 -17.65 -6.65 11.62
N MET A 384 -16.85 -7.66 11.28
CA MET A 384 -16.47 -8.73 12.19
C MET A 384 -15.81 -8.18 13.48
N LEU A 385 -14.83 -7.28 13.33
CA LEU A 385 -14.13 -6.69 14.47
C LEU A 385 -15.05 -5.85 15.34
N ALA A 386 -15.91 -5.02 14.74
CA ALA A 386 -16.91 -4.24 15.48
C ALA A 386 -17.84 -5.14 16.28
N GLN A 387 -18.31 -6.26 15.71
CA GLN A 387 -19.17 -7.23 16.42
C GLN A 387 -18.45 -7.90 17.58
N ILE A 388 -17.18 -8.27 17.41
CA ILE A 388 -16.34 -8.88 18.46
C ILE A 388 -16.11 -7.89 19.61
N LEU A 389 -15.68 -6.66 19.29
CA LEU A 389 -15.29 -5.68 20.31
C LEU A 389 -16.48 -5.11 21.06
N THR A 390 -17.62 -4.92 20.40
CA THR A 390 -18.87 -4.49 21.07
C THR A 390 -19.53 -5.59 21.89
N GLY A 391 -19.13 -6.85 21.67
CA GLY A 391 -19.75 -8.01 22.31
C GLY A 391 -21.09 -8.42 21.68
N LYS A 392 -21.44 -7.86 20.50
CA LYS A 392 -22.65 -8.22 19.75
C LYS A 392 -22.63 -9.70 19.35
N LEU A 393 -21.46 -10.20 18.98
CA LEU A 393 -21.21 -11.62 18.72
C LEU A 393 -19.98 -12.10 19.48
N SER A 394 -19.93 -13.38 19.79
CA SER A 394 -18.71 -14.05 20.25
C SER A 394 -17.67 -14.05 19.13
N VAL A 395 -16.38 -14.18 19.48
CA VAL A 395 -15.29 -14.30 18.49
C VAL A 395 -15.58 -15.41 17.49
N LYS A 396 -16.02 -16.59 17.98
CA LYS A 396 -16.34 -17.75 17.14
C LYS A 396 -17.48 -17.46 16.15
N GLN A 397 -18.56 -16.83 16.60
CA GLN A 397 -19.72 -16.52 15.74
C GLN A 397 -19.35 -15.47 14.68
N ALA A 398 -18.69 -14.36 15.08
CA ALA A 398 -18.29 -13.31 14.15
C ALA A 398 -17.29 -13.84 13.11
N ALA A 399 -16.33 -14.67 13.53
CA ALA A 399 -15.35 -15.28 12.64
C ALA A 399 -15.99 -16.26 11.64
N ALA A 400 -16.97 -17.07 12.08
CA ALA A 400 -17.71 -17.98 11.19
C ALA A 400 -18.49 -17.19 10.13
N THR A 401 -19.26 -16.18 10.53
CA THR A 401 -19.99 -15.31 9.59
C THR A 401 -19.03 -14.62 8.60
N ALA A 402 -17.89 -14.11 9.08
CA ALA A 402 -16.89 -13.50 8.20
C ALA A 402 -16.29 -14.53 7.22
N SER A 403 -15.99 -15.75 7.67
CA SER A 403 -15.48 -16.83 6.81
C SER A 403 -16.46 -17.21 5.70
N GLU A 404 -17.74 -17.30 6.01
CA GLU A 404 -18.81 -17.57 5.03
C GLU A 404 -18.89 -16.43 3.98
N ASN A 405 -18.95 -15.18 4.45
CA ASN A 405 -19.01 -14.00 3.58
C ASN A 405 -17.76 -13.88 2.68
N ILE A 406 -16.56 -14.12 3.23
CA ILE A 406 -15.32 -14.13 2.46
C ILE A 406 -15.37 -15.24 1.40
N THR A 407 -15.79 -16.46 1.78
CA THR A 407 -15.92 -17.58 0.84
C THR A 407 -16.85 -17.22 -0.31
N TYR A 408 -18.01 -16.67 -0.01
CA TYR A 408 -18.98 -16.23 -1.02
C TYR A 408 -18.40 -15.15 -1.92
N THR A 409 -17.87 -14.08 -1.32
CA THR A 409 -17.33 -12.93 -2.07
C THR A 409 -16.16 -13.31 -2.97
N LEU A 410 -15.21 -14.09 -2.46
CA LEU A 410 -14.02 -14.45 -3.25
C LEU A 410 -14.32 -15.37 -4.44
N ASN A 411 -15.41 -16.13 -4.39
CA ASN A 411 -15.82 -17.04 -5.48
C ASN A 411 -16.94 -16.47 -6.36
N ALA A 412 -17.39 -15.25 -6.11
CA ALA A 412 -18.37 -14.61 -6.97
C ALA A 412 -17.85 -14.50 -8.41
N SER A 413 -18.74 -14.71 -9.39
CA SER A 413 -18.45 -14.66 -10.83
C SER A 413 -18.11 -13.27 -11.32
#